data_27e5e2cc6006c25d1065bbe9c2d19d55
#
_entry.id   27e5e2cc6006c25d1065bbe9c2d19d55
#
_cell.length_a   1.000
_cell.length_b   1.000
_cell.length_c   1.000
_cell.angle_alpha   90.00
_cell.angle_beta   90.00
_cell.angle_gamma   90.00
#
_symmetry.space_group_name_H-M   'P 1'
#
loop_
_entity.id
_entity.type
_entity.pdbx_description
1 polymer ?
#
loop_
_entity_poly.entity_id
_entity_poly.type
_entity_poly.pdbx_seq_one_letter_code
_entity_poly.pdbx_strand_id
1 'polypeptide(L)'
;EAENRIRDRIRDWIVELPDVAFLFPQFNDRSTDIHGVLYYSKNANELRDIFIDELLGCTAPLSAGGQRDSFNALVEDTLGDDCRYDTVLSIHEKLNDLIESQKDEPEPVVLTKSEVKRLFEECGVEDEKLQSFDEQYEIAAGEKSSLVASNITNTKRFEIKTPDVVVHVDPERADLVETRVIDGRKCLVIPMEGEVELNGIRVHTGNENPSDDEFYDNTDTETEETSDGE
;
A
#
# COMPACT_ATOMS: atom_id res chain seq x y z
N GLU A 1 40.19 -42.71 -1.50
CA GLU A 1 40.64 -42.98 -0.08
C GLU A 1 42.17 -43.18 0.06
N ALA A 2 42.94 -43.32 -1.02
CA ALA A 2 44.36 -43.62 -0.92
C ALA A 2 45.27 -42.39 -0.73
N GLU A 3 44.75 -41.17 -0.83
CA GLU A 3 45.53 -39.94 -0.63
C GLU A 3 44.80 -39.02 0.33
N ASN A 4 45.24 -38.94 1.55
CA ASN A 4 44.80 -37.97 2.57
C ASN A 4 45.24 -36.53 2.23
N ARG A 5 44.90 -36.07 1.04
CA ARG A 5 45.24 -34.72 0.56
C ARG A 5 43.98 -33.96 0.23
N ILE A 6 43.87 -32.74 0.77
CA ILE A 6 42.89 -31.76 0.34
C ILE A 6 43.28 -31.35 -1.07
N ARG A 7 42.42 -31.64 -2.04
CA ARG A 7 42.56 -31.19 -3.43
C ARG A 7 41.47 -30.19 -3.74
N ASP A 8 41.81 -29.18 -4.52
CA ASP A 8 40.80 -28.30 -5.13
C ASP A 8 39.93 -29.13 -6.07
N ARG A 9 38.64 -29.19 -5.77
CA ARG A 9 37.67 -29.84 -6.63
C ARG A 9 37.24 -28.85 -7.68
N ILE A 10 37.34 -29.20 -8.95
CA ILE A 10 36.70 -28.44 -10.02
C ILE A 10 35.21 -28.47 -9.75
N ARG A 11 34.60 -27.30 -9.58
CA ARG A 11 33.17 -27.17 -9.41
C ARG A 11 32.51 -27.36 -10.77
N ASP A 12 31.86 -28.49 -10.95
CA ASP A 12 31.08 -28.79 -12.17
C ASP A 12 29.74 -28.07 -12.18
N TRP A 13 29.35 -27.47 -11.04
CA TRP A 13 28.05 -26.84 -10.84
C TRP A 13 28.23 -25.46 -10.25
N ILE A 14 27.56 -24.49 -10.85
CA ILE A 14 27.35 -23.16 -10.27
C ILE A 14 26.05 -23.24 -9.48
N VAL A 15 26.14 -23.08 -8.16
CA VAL A 15 24.96 -22.96 -7.30
C VAL A 15 24.55 -21.51 -7.28
N GLU A 16 23.40 -21.21 -7.83
CA GLU A 16 22.76 -19.90 -7.71
C GLU A 16 22.23 -19.66 -6.29
N LEU A 17 21.79 -18.44 -6.01
CA LEU A 17 21.13 -18.16 -4.75
C LEU A 17 19.89 -19.06 -4.59
N PRO A 18 19.65 -19.61 -3.39
CA PRO A 18 18.54 -20.54 -3.18
C PRO A 18 17.19 -19.83 -3.38
N ASP A 19 16.26 -20.49 -4.02
CA ASP A 19 14.87 -20.01 -4.11
C ASP A 19 14.14 -20.23 -2.79
N VAL A 20 14.50 -21.28 -2.06
CA VAL A 20 13.95 -21.64 -0.75
C VAL A 20 15.08 -22.08 0.16
N ALA A 21 15.04 -21.66 1.41
CA ALA A 21 15.94 -22.12 2.44
C ALA A 21 15.24 -22.21 3.80
N PHE A 22 15.79 -22.97 4.71
CA PHE A 22 15.33 -23.01 6.10
C PHE A 22 16.51 -23.11 7.05
N LEU A 23 16.30 -22.60 8.25
CA LEU A 23 17.23 -22.74 9.37
C LEU A 23 16.49 -23.34 10.55
N PHE A 24 17.04 -24.42 11.09
CA PHE A 24 16.54 -25.09 12.28
C PHE A 24 17.72 -25.42 13.21
N PRO A 25 17.61 -25.16 14.51
CA PRO A 25 16.55 -24.38 15.16
C PRO A 25 16.57 -22.92 14.76
N GLN A 26 15.45 -22.20 15.00
CA GLN A 26 15.36 -20.78 14.73
C GLN A 26 16.24 -20.00 15.71
N PHE A 27 16.99 -19.04 15.20
CA PHE A 27 17.71 -18.06 16.00
C PHE A 27 17.05 -16.70 15.81
N ASN A 28 16.73 -16.05 16.92
CA ASN A 28 16.39 -14.65 16.95
C ASN A 28 17.49 -13.88 17.71
N ASP A 29 17.41 -12.57 17.77
CA ASP A 29 18.43 -11.71 18.36
C ASP A 29 18.71 -11.99 19.86
N ARG A 30 17.82 -12.69 20.53
CA ARG A 30 17.87 -12.91 21.99
C ARG A 30 17.96 -14.36 22.41
N SER A 31 17.47 -15.28 21.59
CA SER A 31 17.39 -16.70 22.00
C SER A 31 17.31 -17.65 20.81
N THR A 32 17.60 -18.92 21.08
CA THR A 32 17.36 -20.01 20.16
C THR A 32 15.99 -20.61 20.46
N ASP A 33 15.12 -20.64 19.46
CA ASP A 33 13.85 -21.36 19.54
C ASP A 33 14.01 -22.75 18.91
N ILE A 34 14.08 -23.75 19.76
CA ILE A 34 14.24 -25.15 19.30
C ILE A 34 12.96 -25.74 18.70
N HIS A 35 11.84 -25.05 18.77
CA HIS A 35 10.56 -25.44 18.18
C HIS A 35 10.21 -24.66 16.93
N GLY A 36 10.99 -23.60 16.64
CA GLY A 36 10.80 -22.73 15.49
C GLY A 36 11.71 -23.07 14.32
N VAL A 37 11.20 -22.89 13.13
CA VAL A 37 11.96 -22.99 11.88
C VAL A 37 11.91 -21.61 11.20
N LEU A 38 13.08 -21.07 10.88
CA LEU A 38 13.14 -19.90 10.01
C LEU A 38 13.10 -20.37 8.57
N TYR A 39 12.11 -19.93 7.83
CA TYR A 39 11.91 -20.27 6.43
C TYR A 39 12.15 -19.04 5.54
N TYR A 40 12.88 -19.23 4.46
CA TYR A 40 13.13 -18.20 3.44
C TYR A 40 12.53 -18.64 2.12
N SER A 41 11.80 -17.76 1.47
CA SER A 41 11.38 -17.88 0.08
C SER A 41 11.82 -16.61 -0.68
N LYS A 42 12.40 -16.82 -1.87
CA LYS A 42 12.78 -15.73 -2.78
C LYS A 42 11.56 -14.93 -3.24
N ASN A 43 10.44 -15.60 -3.44
CA ASN A 43 9.16 -14.98 -3.71
C ASN A 43 8.29 -15.04 -2.45
N ALA A 44 8.10 -13.88 -1.81
CA ALA A 44 7.34 -13.77 -0.57
C ALA A 44 5.85 -14.15 -0.72
N ASN A 45 5.33 -14.14 -1.96
CA ASN A 45 3.95 -14.51 -2.25
C ASN A 45 3.77 -16.01 -2.55
N GLU A 46 4.88 -16.75 -2.72
CA GLU A 46 4.85 -18.19 -3.01
C GLU A 46 5.50 -18.96 -1.86
N LEU A 47 4.68 -19.53 -1.02
CA LEU A 47 5.14 -20.54 -0.06
C LEU A 47 5.07 -21.91 -0.73
N ARG A 48 6.08 -22.74 -0.47
CA ARG A 48 6.07 -24.11 -0.95
C ARG A 48 5.41 -25.01 0.10
N ASP A 49 4.09 -25.10 0.04
CA ASP A 49 3.27 -25.82 1.03
C ASP A 49 3.72 -27.27 1.20
N ILE A 50 4.02 -27.97 0.12
CA ILE A 50 4.53 -29.35 0.18
C ILE A 50 5.81 -29.44 1.01
N PHE A 51 6.71 -28.47 0.88
CA PHE A 51 7.95 -28.44 1.64
C PHE A 51 7.70 -28.15 3.12
N ILE A 52 6.79 -27.23 3.42
CA ILE A 52 6.47 -26.80 4.77
C ILE A 52 5.66 -27.87 5.50
N ASP A 53 4.65 -28.42 4.86
CA ASP A 53 3.74 -29.41 5.44
C ASP A 53 4.37 -30.82 5.48
N GLU A 54 4.82 -31.35 4.33
CA GLU A 54 5.29 -32.72 4.26
C GLU A 54 6.71 -32.91 4.83
N LEU A 55 7.62 -31.95 4.61
CA LEU A 55 9.01 -32.08 5.05
C LEU A 55 9.22 -31.54 6.45
N LEU A 56 8.71 -30.33 6.75
CA LEU A 56 8.88 -29.69 8.05
C LEU A 56 7.79 -30.04 9.05
N GLY A 57 6.65 -30.57 8.60
CA GLY A 57 5.49 -30.90 9.44
C GLY A 57 4.91 -29.69 10.16
N CYS A 58 5.01 -28.51 9.53
CA CYS A 58 4.57 -27.24 10.07
C CYS A 58 3.35 -26.72 9.29
N THR A 59 2.56 -25.89 9.92
CA THR A 59 1.53 -25.11 9.21
C THR A 59 2.18 -23.82 8.70
N ALA A 60 2.07 -23.54 7.41
CA ALA A 60 2.55 -22.31 6.83
C ALA A 60 1.72 -21.13 7.34
N PRO A 61 2.34 -20.04 7.84
CA PRO A 61 1.63 -18.81 8.06
C PRO A 61 1.23 -18.20 6.71
N LEU A 62 0.24 -17.31 6.70
CA LEU A 62 -0.10 -16.55 5.50
C LEU A 62 1.12 -15.76 5.00
N SER A 63 1.40 -15.86 3.70
CA SER A 63 2.40 -15.00 3.05
C SER A 63 1.98 -13.53 3.13
N ALA A 64 2.90 -12.59 2.91
CA ALA A 64 2.57 -11.17 2.88
C ALA A 64 1.46 -10.84 1.86
N GLY A 65 1.51 -11.47 0.67
CA GLY A 65 0.44 -11.37 -0.31
C GLY A 65 -0.87 -11.98 0.18
N GLY A 66 -0.81 -13.19 0.76
CA GLY A 66 -1.98 -13.85 1.34
C GLY A 66 -2.64 -13.03 2.46
N GLN A 67 -1.85 -12.37 3.32
CA GLN A 67 -2.40 -11.48 4.35
C GLN A 67 -3.14 -10.30 3.75
N ARG A 68 -2.60 -9.70 2.67
CA ARG A 68 -3.26 -8.61 1.95
C ARG A 68 -4.56 -9.06 1.30
N ASP A 69 -4.53 -10.19 0.60
CA ASP A 69 -5.71 -10.71 -0.07
C ASP A 69 -6.80 -11.09 0.95
N SER A 70 -6.42 -11.72 2.07
CA SER A 70 -7.33 -12.01 3.18
C SER A 70 -7.93 -10.76 3.80
N PHE A 71 -7.11 -9.72 4.01
CA PHE A 71 -7.59 -8.46 4.56
C PHE A 71 -8.54 -7.75 3.59
N ASN A 72 -8.22 -7.70 2.31
CA ASN A 72 -9.09 -7.10 1.30
C ASN A 72 -10.44 -7.82 1.22
N ALA A 73 -10.42 -9.16 1.18
CA ALA A 73 -11.66 -9.95 1.22
C ALA A 73 -12.47 -9.68 2.48
N LEU A 74 -11.81 -9.61 3.64
CA LEU A 74 -12.47 -9.30 4.91
C LEU A 74 -13.12 -7.91 4.91
N VAL A 75 -12.47 -6.90 4.34
CA VAL A 75 -13.02 -5.55 4.19
C VAL A 75 -14.25 -5.58 3.26
N GLU A 76 -14.12 -6.23 2.10
CA GLU A 76 -15.21 -6.33 1.12
C GLU A 76 -16.41 -7.10 1.69
N ASP A 77 -16.19 -8.22 2.34
CA ASP A 77 -17.26 -9.06 2.92
C ASP A 77 -17.95 -8.39 4.12
N THR A 78 -17.17 -7.69 4.97
CA THR A 78 -17.73 -7.00 6.15
C THR A 78 -18.51 -5.77 5.76
N LEU A 79 -17.98 -4.95 4.85
CA LEU A 79 -18.63 -3.69 4.45
C LEU A 79 -19.76 -3.93 3.45
N GLY A 80 -19.64 -4.90 2.54
CA GLY A 80 -20.62 -5.18 1.51
C GLY A 80 -20.94 -3.92 0.69
N ASP A 81 -22.24 -3.55 0.61
CA ASP A 81 -22.69 -2.37 -0.14
C ASP A 81 -22.20 -1.03 0.41
N ASP A 82 -21.72 -1.00 1.67
CA ASP A 82 -21.10 0.18 2.30
C ASP A 82 -19.59 0.22 2.17
N CYS A 83 -19.00 -0.60 1.30
CA CYS A 83 -17.60 -0.49 0.92
C CYS A 83 -17.41 0.79 0.10
N ARG A 84 -17.36 1.93 0.80
CA ARG A 84 -17.21 3.28 0.22
C ARG A 84 -15.79 3.75 0.31
N TYR A 85 -15.43 4.65 -0.59
CA TYR A 85 -14.11 5.26 -0.62
C TYR A 85 -13.68 5.80 0.75
N ASP A 86 -14.53 6.61 1.39
CA ASP A 86 -14.19 7.26 2.66
C ASP A 86 -13.97 6.26 3.81
N THR A 87 -14.72 5.17 3.85
CA THR A 87 -14.56 4.10 4.85
C THR A 87 -13.24 3.35 4.65
N VAL A 88 -12.95 2.96 3.39
CA VAL A 88 -11.71 2.26 3.05
C VAL A 88 -10.49 3.16 3.29
N LEU A 89 -10.58 4.44 2.94
CA LEU A 89 -9.56 5.43 3.21
C LEU A 89 -9.27 5.54 4.72
N SER A 90 -10.32 5.70 5.54
CA SER A 90 -10.18 5.79 7.01
C SER A 90 -9.52 4.53 7.61
N ILE A 91 -9.82 3.34 7.09
CA ILE A 91 -9.16 2.10 7.52
C ILE A 91 -7.65 2.16 7.22
N HIS A 92 -7.28 2.57 6.00
CA HIS A 92 -5.87 2.65 5.61
C HIS A 92 -5.12 3.76 6.35
N GLU A 93 -5.73 4.91 6.58
CA GLU A 93 -5.15 6.00 7.38
C GLU A 93 -4.84 5.53 8.80
N LYS A 94 -5.79 4.89 9.47
CA LYS A 94 -5.57 4.35 10.82
C LYS A 94 -4.48 3.27 10.87
N LEU A 95 -4.40 2.40 9.85
CA LEU A 95 -3.32 1.43 9.74
C LEU A 95 -1.96 2.11 9.58
N ASN A 96 -1.89 3.16 8.78
CA ASN A 96 -0.66 3.93 8.58
C ASN A 96 -0.26 4.66 9.88
N ASP A 97 -1.21 5.26 10.61
CA ASP A 97 -0.98 5.88 11.91
C ASP A 97 -0.44 4.88 12.94
N LEU A 98 -0.99 3.67 12.96
CA LEU A 98 -0.49 2.59 13.83
C LEU A 98 0.96 2.21 13.50
N ILE A 99 1.29 2.07 12.23
CA ILE A 99 2.65 1.77 11.77
C ILE A 99 3.60 2.91 12.13
N GLU A 100 3.21 4.17 11.87
CA GLU A 100 4.03 5.34 12.15
C GLU A 100 4.27 5.51 13.67
N SER A 101 3.26 5.25 14.50
CA SER A 101 3.37 5.33 15.96
C SER A 101 4.35 4.33 16.55
N GLN A 102 4.62 3.22 15.87
CA GLN A 102 5.51 2.15 16.31
C GLN A 102 6.77 1.99 15.45
N LYS A 103 7.08 2.97 14.59
CA LYS A 103 8.22 2.87 13.65
C LYS A 103 9.58 2.71 14.32
N ASP A 104 9.72 3.20 15.55
CA ASP A 104 10.96 3.10 16.33
C ASP A 104 11.09 1.77 17.09
N GLU A 105 10.03 0.95 17.09
CA GLU A 105 10.05 -0.38 17.67
C GLU A 105 10.65 -1.40 16.70
N PRO A 106 11.49 -2.33 17.18
CA PRO A 106 12.12 -3.32 16.31
C PRO A 106 11.15 -4.38 15.78
N GLU A 107 10.00 -4.55 16.42
CA GLU A 107 8.99 -5.54 16.07
C GLU A 107 7.91 -4.91 15.18
N PRO A 108 7.45 -5.62 14.12
CA PRO A 108 6.38 -5.10 13.28
C PRO A 108 5.06 -5.04 14.03
N VAL A 109 4.19 -4.10 13.65
CA VAL A 109 2.83 -4.01 14.17
C VAL A 109 2.05 -5.24 13.70
N VAL A 110 1.62 -6.07 14.65
CA VAL A 110 0.85 -7.28 14.40
C VAL A 110 -0.55 -7.09 14.96
N LEU A 111 -1.56 -7.29 14.13
CA LEU A 111 -2.97 -7.13 14.47
C LEU A 111 -3.61 -8.50 14.68
N THR A 112 -4.15 -8.72 15.85
CA THR A 112 -5.02 -9.85 16.16
C THR A 112 -6.43 -9.64 15.59
N LYS A 113 -7.24 -10.70 15.53
CA LYS A 113 -8.64 -10.64 15.12
C LYS A 113 -9.42 -9.52 15.86
N SER A 114 -9.24 -9.42 17.19
CA SER A 114 -9.91 -8.41 18.00
C SER A 114 -9.43 -6.98 17.71
N GLU A 115 -8.18 -6.80 17.35
CA GLU A 115 -7.65 -5.47 16.98
C GLU A 115 -8.12 -5.05 15.60
N VAL A 116 -8.21 -5.96 14.63
CA VAL A 116 -8.81 -5.67 13.33
C VAL A 116 -10.29 -5.33 13.47
N LYS A 117 -11.04 -6.06 14.31
CA LYS A 117 -12.45 -5.72 14.60
C LYS A 117 -12.59 -4.34 15.20
N ARG A 118 -11.77 -4.01 16.19
CA ARG A 118 -11.75 -2.66 16.80
C ARG A 118 -11.40 -1.57 15.79
N LEU A 119 -10.45 -1.83 14.88
CA LEU A 119 -10.11 -0.92 13.79
C LEU A 119 -11.36 -0.58 12.95
N PHE A 120 -12.17 -1.59 12.60
CA PHE A 120 -13.38 -1.39 11.83
C PHE A 120 -14.46 -0.60 12.63
N GLU A 121 -14.64 -0.93 13.91
CA GLU A 121 -15.52 -0.17 14.82
C GLU A 121 -15.12 1.31 14.87
N GLU A 122 -13.83 1.59 15.01
CA GLU A 122 -13.29 2.95 15.05
C GLU A 122 -13.40 3.70 13.71
N CYS A 123 -13.50 2.98 12.59
CA CYS A 123 -13.75 3.55 11.26
C CYS A 123 -15.27 3.73 10.96
N GLY A 124 -16.11 3.50 11.95
CA GLY A 124 -17.56 3.74 11.84
C GLY A 124 -18.32 2.62 11.14
N VAL A 125 -17.79 1.40 11.11
CA VAL A 125 -18.51 0.22 10.64
C VAL A 125 -19.61 -0.14 11.65
N GLU A 126 -20.84 -0.32 11.18
CA GLU A 126 -21.97 -0.60 12.04
C GLU A 126 -21.87 -1.95 12.75
N ASP A 127 -22.33 -2.00 14.02
CA ASP A 127 -22.29 -3.20 14.86
C ASP A 127 -22.99 -4.41 14.21
N GLU A 128 -24.05 -4.16 13.41
CA GLU A 128 -24.77 -5.22 12.71
C GLU A 128 -23.87 -5.99 11.74
N LYS A 129 -22.97 -5.30 11.05
CA LYS A 129 -22.01 -5.88 10.11
C LYS A 129 -20.90 -6.62 10.83
N LEU A 130 -20.54 -6.16 12.02
CA LEU A 130 -19.51 -6.78 12.84
C LEU A 130 -19.98 -8.04 13.60
N GLN A 131 -21.27 -8.39 13.52
CA GLN A 131 -21.78 -9.63 14.12
C GLN A 131 -21.21 -10.88 13.46
N SER A 132 -21.01 -10.88 12.14
CA SER A 132 -20.43 -11.97 11.38
C SER A 132 -18.92 -11.86 11.19
N PHE A 133 -18.29 -10.79 11.71
CA PHE A 133 -16.88 -10.50 11.52
C PHE A 133 -15.96 -11.65 11.96
N ASP A 134 -16.26 -12.24 13.13
CA ASP A 134 -15.42 -13.31 13.67
C ASP A 134 -15.39 -14.53 12.75
N GLU A 135 -16.52 -14.90 12.16
CA GLU A 135 -16.62 -15.98 11.17
C GLU A 135 -15.94 -15.61 9.86
N GLN A 136 -16.16 -14.40 9.37
CA GLN A 136 -15.51 -13.90 8.15
C GLN A 136 -13.99 -13.87 8.29
N TYR A 137 -13.48 -13.44 9.46
CA TYR A 137 -12.04 -13.44 9.74
C TYR A 137 -11.46 -14.86 9.72
N GLU A 138 -12.14 -15.81 10.33
CA GLU A 138 -11.70 -17.21 10.35
C GLU A 138 -11.68 -17.84 8.96
N ILE A 139 -12.64 -17.49 8.12
CA ILE A 139 -12.68 -17.93 6.71
C ILE A 139 -11.54 -17.30 5.91
N ALA A 140 -11.33 -15.99 6.05
CA ALA A 140 -10.36 -15.25 5.26
C ALA A 140 -8.90 -15.49 5.69
N ALA A 141 -8.64 -15.48 6.98
CA ALA A 141 -7.28 -15.53 7.54
C ALA A 141 -6.95 -16.76 8.36
N GLY A 142 -7.95 -17.47 8.87
CA GLY A 142 -7.82 -18.60 9.78
C GLY A 142 -7.93 -18.21 11.26
N GLU A 143 -8.38 -19.14 12.08
CA GLU A 143 -8.75 -18.95 13.49
C GLU A 143 -7.64 -18.32 14.37
N LYS A 144 -6.40 -18.71 14.13
CA LYS A 144 -5.24 -18.30 14.94
C LYS A 144 -4.30 -17.35 14.22
N SER A 145 -4.70 -16.86 13.08
CA SER A 145 -3.87 -15.96 12.29
C SER A 145 -3.89 -14.54 12.84
N SER A 146 -2.77 -13.87 12.72
CA SER A 146 -2.64 -12.43 12.91
C SER A 146 -2.12 -11.80 11.64
N LEU A 147 -2.43 -10.54 11.41
CA LEU A 147 -2.05 -9.80 10.22
C LEU A 147 -0.98 -8.78 10.58
N VAL A 148 0.07 -8.72 9.79
CA VAL A 148 1.11 -7.70 9.93
C VAL A 148 0.66 -6.45 9.19
N ALA A 149 0.53 -5.32 9.89
CA ALA A 149 -0.01 -4.08 9.33
C ALA A 149 0.70 -3.64 8.05
N SER A 150 2.04 -3.74 7.99
CA SER A 150 2.82 -3.39 6.80
C SER A 150 2.61 -4.33 5.60
N ASN A 151 1.98 -5.49 5.79
CA ASN A 151 1.62 -6.40 4.70
C ASN A 151 0.25 -6.07 4.11
N ILE A 152 -0.66 -5.49 4.90
CA ILE A 152 -2.05 -5.23 4.53
C ILE A 152 -2.30 -3.78 4.08
N THR A 153 -1.38 -2.85 4.37
CA THR A 153 -1.43 -1.48 3.85
C THR A 153 -0.09 -1.07 3.25
N ASN A 154 -0.10 -0.05 2.42
CA ASN A 154 1.10 0.52 1.82
C ASN A 154 1.28 1.96 2.31
N THR A 155 2.26 2.16 3.21
CA THR A 155 2.57 3.47 3.78
C THR A 155 3.22 4.45 2.80
N LYS A 156 3.62 3.98 1.62
CA LYS A 156 4.32 4.82 0.62
C LYS A 156 3.43 5.25 -0.53
N ARG A 157 2.31 4.58 -0.75
CA ARG A 157 1.48 4.81 -1.93
C ARG A 157 0.05 4.36 -1.68
N PHE A 158 -0.89 5.25 -1.91
CA PHE A 158 -2.31 4.94 -2.00
C PHE A 158 -2.68 4.80 -3.48
N GLU A 159 -3.20 3.66 -3.88
CA GLU A 159 -3.55 3.36 -5.28
C GLU A 159 -5.06 3.31 -5.46
N ILE A 160 -5.55 4.11 -6.40
CA ILE A 160 -6.94 4.07 -6.85
C ILE A 160 -6.94 3.53 -8.27
N LYS A 161 -7.65 2.42 -8.49
CA LYS A 161 -7.67 1.74 -9.77
C LYS A 161 -9.09 1.63 -10.32
N THR A 162 -9.25 2.06 -11.55
CA THR A 162 -10.42 1.79 -12.40
C THR A 162 -9.99 0.94 -13.59
N PRO A 163 -10.90 0.41 -14.43
CA PRO A 163 -10.51 -0.40 -15.59
C PRO A 163 -9.49 0.29 -16.51
N ASP A 164 -9.59 1.61 -16.67
CA ASP A 164 -8.81 2.36 -17.65
C ASP A 164 -7.83 3.37 -17.03
N VAL A 165 -7.91 3.59 -15.71
CA VAL A 165 -7.12 4.64 -15.03
C VAL A 165 -6.56 4.11 -13.73
N VAL A 166 -5.28 4.39 -13.49
CA VAL A 166 -4.62 4.17 -12.20
C VAL A 166 -4.10 5.50 -11.70
N VAL A 167 -4.50 5.86 -10.49
CA VAL A 167 -4.03 7.07 -9.79
C VAL A 167 -3.22 6.63 -8.58
N HIS A 168 -2.06 7.21 -8.43
CA HIS A 168 -1.23 7.04 -7.26
C HIS A 168 -1.22 8.34 -6.47
N VAL A 169 -1.58 8.26 -5.22
CA VAL A 169 -1.64 9.40 -4.30
C VAL A 169 -0.67 9.14 -3.15
N ASP A 170 -0.06 10.21 -2.66
CA ASP A 170 0.66 10.14 -1.40
C ASP A 170 -0.34 9.82 -0.28
N PRO A 171 -0.10 8.81 0.57
CA PRO A 171 -1.02 8.47 1.65
C PRO A 171 -1.31 9.63 2.60
N GLU A 172 -0.32 10.52 2.84
CA GLU A 172 -0.50 11.73 3.67
C GLU A 172 -1.42 12.77 3.01
N ARG A 173 -1.67 12.65 1.70
CA ARG A 173 -2.49 13.57 0.91
C ARG A 173 -3.66 12.87 0.20
N ALA A 174 -4.05 11.71 0.71
CA ALA A 174 -5.21 10.97 0.19
C ALA A 174 -6.54 11.74 0.40
N ASP A 175 -6.55 12.68 1.34
CA ASP A 175 -7.61 13.66 1.58
C ASP A 175 -7.93 14.57 0.39
N LEU A 176 -6.97 14.76 -0.54
CA LEU A 176 -7.17 15.55 -1.75
C LEU A 176 -8.12 14.88 -2.75
N VAL A 177 -8.34 13.58 -2.63
CA VAL A 177 -9.23 12.85 -3.53
C VAL A 177 -10.62 12.78 -2.92
N GLU A 178 -11.58 13.45 -3.53
CA GLU A 178 -12.96 13.48 -3.07
C GLU A 178 -13.89 12.69 -4.00
N THR A 179 -14.94 12.10 -3.44
CA THR A 179 -16.03 11.53 -4.22
C THR A 179 -17.13 12.56 -4.42
N ARG A 180 -17.47 12.87 -5.67
CA ARG A 180 -18.56 13.79 -6.01
C ARG A 180 -19.49 13.20 -7.07
N VAL A 181 -20.75 13.63 -7.06
CA VAL A 181 -21.68 13.32 -8.15
C VAL A 181 -21.69 14.51 -9.10
N ILE A 182 -21.19 14.30 -10.31
CA ILE A 182 -21.15 15.31 -11.38
C ILE A 182 -22.01 14.77 -12.54
N ASP A 183 -23.02 15.51 -12.94
CA ASP A 183 -23.97 15.15 -14.00
C ASP A 183 -24.58 13.73 -13.80
N GLY A 184 -24.90 13.38 -12.54
CA GLY A 184 -25.49 12.09 -12.17
C GLY A 184 -24.52 10.91 -12.15
N ARG A 185 -23.22 11.14 -12.33
CA ARG A 185 -22.16 10.12 -12.27
C ARG A 185 -21.31 10.30 -11.02
N LYS A 186 -20.99 9.19 -10.37
CA LYS A 186 -19.98 9.21 -9.29
C LYS A 186 -18.60 9.44 -9.91
N CYS A 187 -17.92 10.48 -9.45
CA CYS A 187 -16.60 10.86 -9.92
C CYS A 187 -15.64 10.93 -8.73
N LEU A 188 -14.38 10.59 -8.98
CA LEU A 188 -13.27 10.98 -8.12
C LEU A 188 -12.75 12.32 -8.63
N VAL A 189 -12.65 13.28 -7.74
CA VAL A 189 -12.22 14.65 -8.04
C VAL A 189 -10.92 14.91 -7.32
N ILE A 190 -9.93 15.36 -8.06
CA ILE A 190 -8.63 15.76 -7.54
C ILE A 190 -8.46 17.24 -7.84
N PRO A 191 -8.30 18.11 -6.82
CA PRO A 191 -8.03 19.52 -7.05
C PRO A 191 -6.67 19.67 -7.73
N MET A 192 -6.63 20.50 -8.75
CA MET A 192 -5.37 20.86 -9.43
C MET A 192 -4.83 22.14 -8.79
N GLU A 193 -4.09 21.97 -7.70
CA GLU A 193 -3.42 23.08 -7.02
C GLU A 193 -1.93 23.09 -7.38
N GLY A 194 -1.39 24.30 -7.65
CA GLY A 194 0.01 24.47 -7.99
C GLY A 194 0.38 24.08 -9.42
N GLU A 195 1.62 23.64 -9.63
CA GLU A 195 2.13 23.26 -10.95
C GLU A 195 1.64 21.88 -11.35
N VAL A 196 0.94 21.79 -12.47
CA VAL A 196 0.48 20.51 -13.05
C VAL A 196 1.30 20.19 -14.29
N GLU A 197 1.79 18.96 -14.37
CA GLU A 197 2.54 18.48 -15.53
C GLU A 197 1.81 17.32 -16.22
N LEU A 198 1.72 17.39 -17.54
CA LEU A 198 1.25 16.32 -18.40
C LEU A 198 2.41 15.86 -19.30
N ASN A 199 2.89 14.63 -19.11
CA ASN A 199 4.03 14.09 -19.85
C ASN A 199 5.28 14.99 -19.83
N GLY A 200 5.54 15.65 -18.69
CA GLY A 200 6.66 16.58 -18.53
C GLY A 200 6.40 17.99 -19.07
N ILE A 201 5.19 18.28 -19.53
CA ILE A 201 4.78 19.61 -20.00
C ILE A 201 3.94 20.26 -18.91
N ARG A 202 4.34 21.46 -18.47
CA ARG A 202 3.56 22.26 -17.51
C ARG A 202 2.27 22.73 -18.13
N VAL A 203 1.18 22.55 -17.40
CA VAL A 203 -0.16 22.97 -17.81
C VAL A 203 -0.64 24.07 -16.87
N HIS A 204 -1.14 25.15 -17.44
CA HIS A 204 -1.78 26.21 -16.67
C HIS A 204 -3.19 25.77 -16.27
N THR A 205 -3.48 25.76 -14.98
CA THR A 205 -4.76 25.27 -14.42
C THR A 205 -5.88 26.31 -14.43
N GLY A 206 -5.66 27.47 -15.05
CA GLY A 206 -6.73 28.43 -15.36
C GLY A 206 -7.44 29.07 -14.15
N ASN A 207 -6.86 29.02 -12.97
CA ASN A 207 -7.28 29.84 -11.83
C ASN A 207 -6.68 31.25 -11.96
N GLU A 208 -6.90 31.91 -13.09
CA GLU A 208 -6.78 33.36 -13.14
C GLU A 208 -7.96 33.92 -12.34
N ASN A 209 -7.67 34.41 -11.15
CA ASN A 209 -8.59 35.31 -10.46
C ASN A 209 -8.87 36.48 -11.44
N PRO A 210 -10.13 36.80 -11.74
CA PRO A 210 -10.43 37.91 -12.67
C PRO A 210 -10.06 39.29 -12.14
N SER A 211 -9.22 39.38 -11.11
CA SER A 211 -8.77 40.62 -10.47
C SER A 211 -7.35 41.07 -10.82
N ASP A 212 -6.59 40.28 -11.62
CA ASP A 212 -5.22 40.66 -11.99
C ASP A 212 -5.06 41.01 -13.49
N ASP A 213 -6.15 41.42 -14.16
CA ASP A 213 -6.05 42.20 -15.39
C ASP A 213 -5.51 43.60 -15.06
N GLU A 214 -4.21 43.68 -14.81
CA GLU A 214 -3.50 44.97 -14.94
C GLU A 214 -3.57 45.39 -16.40
N PHE A 215 -4.38 46.42 -16.58
CA PHE A 215 -4.51 47.26 -17.73
C PHE A 215 -3.12 47.64 -18.27
N TYR A 216 -2.66 46.98 -19.32
CA TYR A 216 -1.63 47.53 -20.19
C TYR A 216 -2.30 48.62 -21.05
N ASP A 217 -2.28 49.86 -20.52
CA ASP A 217 -2.62 51.07 -21.25
C ASP A 217 -1.54 51.30 -22.32
N ASN A 218 -1.81 50.80 -23.52
CA ASN A 218 -1.07 51.19 -24.71
C ASN A 218 -1.53 52.55 -25.18
N THR A 219 -1.09 53.61 -24.53
CA THR A 219 -1.11 54.97 -25.11
C THR A 219 0.10 55.12 -26.02
N ASP A 220 -0.02 54.64 -27.25
CA ASP A 220 0.83 55.07 -28.37
C ASP A 220 0.51 56.53 -28.67
N THR A 221 1.39 57.39 -28.21
CA THR A 221 1.38 58.82 -28.58
C THR A 221 1.94 58.94 -30.00
N GLU A 222 1.06 59.06 -30.99
CA GLU A 222 1.42 59.49 -32.32
C GLU A 222 1.85 60.96 -32.23
N THR A 223 3.12 61.25 -32.42
CA THR A 223 3.64 62.57 -32.69
C THR A 223 3.51 62.87 -34.16
N GLU A 224 2.51 63.68 -34.53
CA GLU A 224 2.43 64.33 -35.84
C GLU A 224 3.57 65.33 -35.98
N GLU A 225 4.48 65.06 -36.90
CA GLU A 225 5.37 66.06 -37.46
C GLU A 225 4.64 66.85 -38.55
N THR A 226 4.25 68.07 -38.22
CA THR A 226 3.85 69.05 -39.19
C THR A 226 5.10 69.71 -39.79
N SER A 227 5.33 69.41 -41.04
CA SER A 227 6.24 70.23 -41.88
C SER A 227 5.51 71.44 -42.37
N ASP A 228 6.02 72.63 -42.06
CA ASP A 228 5.87 73.88 -42.84
C ASP A 228 7.28 74.34 -43.14
N GLY A 229 7.61 74.56 -44.27
CA GLY A 229 7.63 75.23 -45.49
C GLY A 229 8.11 76.68 -45.36
N GLU A 230 9.29 76.88 -45.78
CA GLU A 230 9.77 78.02 -46.67
C GLU A 230 11.28 77.92 -46.87
#